data_f42ec54b1026ccfb864ce57d6e608313
#
_entry.id   f42ec54b1026ccfb864ce57d6e608313
#
_cell.length_a   1.000
_cell.length_b   1.000
_cell.length_c   1.000
_cell.angle_alpha   90.00
_cell.angle_beta   90.00
_cell.angle_gamma   90.00
#
_symmetry.space_group_name_H-M   'P 1'
#
loop_
_entity.id
_entity.type
_entity.pdbx_description
1 polymer ?
#
loop_
_entity_poly.entity_id
_entity_poly.type
_entity_poly.pdbx_seq_one_letter_code
_entity_poly.pdbx_strand_id
1 'polypeptide(L)'
;MHLRIERSALVIGAAVAVAVVLAACSQTEPPRTATAVAPAARSASPAHPPAPNPDNNAYFGDVHVHTGWSFDALTNGSKTTPTDAYAWAQGRPITGSGGPEMQIKTPLDFYMVADHAEYMGVFNQMSNPDSPISKTAIAKGVTSPDANVRLQTFAGILRDMSQGKRDPQLSDPALARTVWADIVKAADANYVPGKFTTFAGFEWTSNPQKRNLHRVVVFRDTAKLPDLVLSALDSEDPESLWKWMEDQRAKGSTLFAIPHNGNASDGRMFELTKFDGKPIDAAYNKTRATNEPLYEITQIKGTSETHPDLSPTDEFAGFEQWDYTLSADYERPSHRKGSFARQALLDGMSQAASGAGNPFQYGFIGDTDTHNAAASNEEFNFTGKFAFENDAKERLTGVPGAPAGQTQQIQEFSSGGLAGVWAPQNTREAIYDAMQRKETFATSGPMMKVRFFGSFDYAPGDVSKADFVETAYAKGVPMGGDLKPGDGKAPTFLVTAIKDPKSGNLDRIQIVKGWLDANGKQHEKIFDVAWSGDRKIGADGKLPPVGNSVDVKTATYTDAIGAPQLATGWTDPEFQPEQRAFYYARVLEVPTPRWNTYDAARLSMPPLTKVPATIQERAWSSPIWYARN
;
A
#
# COMPACT_ATOMS: atom_id res chain seq x y z
N MET A 1 -52.41 -52.59 -12.33
CA MET A 1 -53.81 -52.42 -11.95
C MET A 1 -54.04 -50.90 -11.90
N HIS A 2 -54.44 -50.43 -13.02
CA HIS A 2 -55.65 -49.66 -13.37
C HIS A 2 -55.84 -48.38 -12.53
N LEU A 3 -55.76 -47.26 -13.15
CA LEU A 3 -56.68 -46.38 -13.97
C LEU A 3 -57.26 -45.31 -13.03
N ARG A 4 -57.44 -44.06 -13.35
CA ARG A 4 -57.82 -43.15 -14.46
C ARG A 4 -57.85 -41.74 -13.88
N ILE A 5 -57.29 -40.70 -14.47
CA ILE A 5 -57.87 -39.68 -15.38
C ILE A 5 -59.28 -39.17 -15.00
N GLU A 6 -59.43 -37.86 -14.78
CA GLU A 6 -60.39 -36.92 -15.38
C GLU A 6 -60.09 -35.48 -14.93
N ARG A 7 -60.03 -34.63 -15.68
CA ARG A 7 -60.42 -33.55 -16.59
C ARG A 7 -61.63 -32.73 -16.15
N SER A 8 -61.53 -31.43 -16.44
CA SER A 8 -62.55 -30.41 -16.81
C SER A 8 -62.90 -29.43 -15.66
N ALA A 9 -63.19 -28.15 -15.86
CA ALA A 9 -63.33 -27.22 -16.99
C ALA A 9 -63.34 -25.77 -16.41
N LEU A 10 -62.77 -24.85 -17.08
CA LEU A 10 -63.31 -23.69 -17.78
C LEU A 10 -64.52 -22.95 -17.17
N VAL A 11 -64.39 -21.67 -16.74
CA VAL A 11 -65.43 -20.65 -16.84
C VAL A 11 -64.81 -19.30 -17.27
N ILE A 12 -65.45 -18.75 -18.28
CA ILE A 12 -65.23 -17.52 -19.03
C ILE A 12 -66.05 -16.40 -18.33
N GLY A 13 -65.54 -15.16 -18.40
CA GLY A 13 -66.33 -13.95 -18.16
C GLY A 13 -65.49 -12.72 -18.36
N ALA A 14 -65.53 -12.19 -19.42
CA ALA A 14 -66.29 -11.19 -20.19
C ALA A 14 -65.76 -9.76 -19.94
N ALA A 15 -65.30 -9.15 -21.03
CA ALA A 15 -64.82 -7.76 -21.20
C ALA A 15 -65.96 -6.76 -21.18
N VAL A 16 -65.64 -5.53 -20.76
CA VAL A 16 -66.37 -4.33 -21.22
C VAL A 16 -65.35 -3.29 -21.66
N ALA A 17 -65.37 -3.03 -22.96
CA ALA A 17 -64.68 -1.94 -23.62
C ALA A 17 -65.56 -0.66 -23.61
N VAL A 18 -64.96 0.47 -23.30
CA VAL A 18 -65.58 1.79 -23.65
C VAL A 18 -64.57 2.51 -24.55
N ALA A 19 -64.95 2.63 -25.81
CA ALA A 19 -64.27 3.45 -26.80
C ALA A 19 -64.81 4.86 -26.75
N VAL A 20 -63.96 5.88 -26.67
CA VAL A 20 -64.30 7.26 -27.00
C VAL A 20 -63.40 7.68 -28.18
N VAL A 21 -64.04 7.90 -29.32
CA VAL A 21 -63.47 8.44 -30.53
C VAL A 21 -63.53 9.96 -30.43
N LEU A 22 -62.41 10.63 -30.62
CA LEU A 22 -62.36 12.03 -31.09
C LEU A 22 -61.26 12.17 -32.13
N ALA A 23 -61.73 12.46 -33.33
CA ALA A 23 -60.90 12.86 -34.47
C ALA A 23 -60.50 14.31 -34.34
N ALA A 24 -59.28 14.67 -34.71
CA ALA A 24 -58.99 15.89 -35.44
C ALA A 24 -57.52 16.04 -35.85
N CYS A 25 -57.37 16.25 -37.15
CA CYS A 25 -56.39 17.05 -37.86
C CYS A 25 -54.90 16.75 -37.73
N SER A 26 -54.43 16.12 -38.79
CA SER A 26 -53.03 16.08 -39.20
C SER A 26 -52.49 17.49 -39.54
N GLN A 27 -51.40 17.86 -38.87
CA GLN A 27 -50.39 18.76 -39.42
C GLN A 27 -49.02 18.10 -39.24
N THR A 28 -48.42 17.78 -40.38
CA THR A 28 -47.05 17.27 -40.46
C THR A 28 -46.07 18.43 -40.30
N GLU A 29 -45.36 18.48 -39.15
CA GLU A 29 -44.13 19.26 -39.03
C GLU A 29 -42.93 18.40 -39.50
N PRO A 30 -41.94 19.02 -40.17
CA PRO A 30 -40.74 18.32 -40.58
C PRO A 30 -39.85 18.01 -39.35
N PRO A 31 -39.01 16.95 -39.42
CA PRO A 31 -38.19 16.55 -38.30
C PRO A 31 -37.15 17.61 -37.93
N ARG A 32 -37.26 18.17 -36.74
CA ARG A 32 -36.19 18.99 -36.14
C ARG A 32 -35.02 18.09 -35.82
N THR A 33 -33.92 18.27 -36.52
CA THR A 33 -32.60 17.79 -36.13
C THR A 33 -32.26 18.38 -34.76
N ALA A 34 -32.27 17.52 -33.73
CA ALA A 34 -31.74 17.87 -32.42
C ALA A 34 -30.21 18.06 -32.54
N THR A 35 -29.81 19.31 -32.65
CA THR A 35 -28.39 19.66 -32.41
C THR A 35 -28.10 19.37 -30.94
N ALA A 36 -27.28 18.34 -30.70
CA ALA A 36 -26.73 18.08 -29.39
C ALA A 36 -25.92 19.32 -28.98
N VAL A 37 -26.44 20.08 -28.05
CA VAL A 37 -25.68 21.12 -27.36
C VAL A 37 -24.70 20.37 -26.47
N ALA A 38 -23.43 20.30 -26.88
CA ALA A 38 -22.37 19.86 -26.02
C ALA A 38 -22.43 20.70 -24.73
N PRO A 39 -22.36 20.08 -23.54
CA PRO A 39 -22.29 20.84 -22.32
C PRO A 39 -21.04 21.71 -22.39
N ALA A 40 -21.24 23.04 -22.30
CA ALA A 40 -20.15 23.99 -22.23
C ALA A 40 -19.23 23.56 -21.11
N ALA A 41 -17.99 23.22 -21.45
CA ALA A 41 -16.93 22.99 -20.49
C ALA A 41 -16.84 24.27 -19.64
N ARG A 42 -17.35 24.22 -18.41
CA ARG A 42 -17.05 25.26 -17.43
C ARG A 42 -15.52 25.20 -17.27
N SER A 43 -14.83 26.22 -17.75
CA SER A 43 -13.46 26.48 -17.34
C SER A 43 -13.52 26.72 -15.82
N ALA A 44 -13.27 25.69 -15.05
CA ALA A 44 -13.04 25.84 -13.62
C ALA A 44 -11.81 26.74 -13.50
N SER A 45 -11.96 27.91 -12.91
CA SER A 45 -10.81 28.67 -12.42
C SER A 45 -9.95 27.72 -11.63
N PRO A 46 -8.59 27.77 -11.75
CA PRO A 46 -7.74 26.90 -10.97
C PRO A 46 -8.14 27.02 -9.50
N ALA A 47 -8.56 25.92 -8.91
CA ALA A 47 -8.94 25.89 -7.51
C ALA A 47 -7.68 26.25 -6.71
N HIS A 48 -7.69 27.40 -6.04
CA HIS A 48 -6.64 27.70 -5.08
C HIS A 48 -6.80 26.71 -3.91
N PRO A 49 -5.72 26.03 -3.49
CA PRO A 49 -5.79 25.16 -2.33
C PRO A 49 -6.22 25.98 -1.10
N PRO A 50 -6.93 25.36 -0.14
CA PRO A 50 -7.25 26.03 1.13
C PRO A 50 -5.97 26.51 1.82
N ALA A 51 -6.09 27.50 2.72
CA ALA A 51 -4.95 27.99 3.48
C ALA A 51 -4.25 26.82 4.23
N PRO A 52 -2.90 26.87 4.37
CA PRO A 52 -2.17 25.85 5.10
C PRO A 52 -2.67 25.73 6.54
N ASN A 53 -2.89 24.50 7.00
CA ASN A 53 -3.20 24.20 8.40
C ASN A 53 -1.88 24.06 9.18
N PRO A 54 -1.58 24.93 10.16
CA PRO A 54 -0.33 24.84 10.94
C PRO A 54 -0.22 23.55 11.77
N ASP A 55 -1.37 22.95 12.14
CA ASP A 55 -1.43 21.68 12.89
C ASP A 55 -1.33 20.46 12.00
N ASN A 56 -1.18 20.64 10.68
CA ASN A 56 -1.25 19.62 9.65
C ASN A 56 -2.58 18.84 9.63
N ASN A 57 -2.95 18.32 8.49
CA ASN A 57 -4.06 17.38 8.31
C ASN A 57 -3.50 16.00 7.99
N ALA A 58 -4.20 14.94 8.38
CA ALA A 58 -3.91 13.60 7.91
C ALA A 58 -4.51 13.43 6.51
N TYR A 59 -3.67 13.11 5.54
CA TYR A 59 -4.05 12.72 4.19
C TYR A 59 -3.71 11.24 3.98
N PHE A 60 -4.62 10.51 3.32
CA PHE A 60 -4.48 9.09 3.04
C PHE A 60 -4.37 8.87 1.54
N GLY A 61 -3.45 8.01 1.15
CA GLY A 61 -3.26 7.66 -0.25
C GLY A 61 -2.45 6.40 -0.44
N ASP A 62 -2.15 6.15 -1.71
CA ASP A 62 -1.37 5.01 -2.16
C ASP A 62 -0.44 5.48 -3.29
N VAL A 63 0.84 5.27 -3.14
CA VAL A 63 1.86 5.64 -4.14
C VAL A 63 2.45 4.44 -4.88
N HIS A 64 1.87 3.26 -4.68
CA HIS A 64 2.34 2.00 -5.26
C HIS A 64 1.19 1.19 -5.86
N VAL A 65 0.74 1.61 -7.03
CA VAL A 65 -0.34 0.95 -7.78
C VAL A 65 0.04 0.76 -9.23
N HIS A 66 -0.31 -0.40 -9.79
CA HIS A 66 -0.06 -0.75 -11.18
C HIS A 66 -1.34 -0.79 -12.00
N THR A 67 -1.18 -0.48 -13.28
CA THR A 67 -2.24 -0.57 -14.29
C THR A 67 -1.89 -1.65 -15.32
N GLY A 68 -2.75 -1.84 -16.32
CA GLY A 68 -2.44 -2.71 -17.46
C GLY A 68 -1.24 -2.23 -18.29
N TRP A 69 -0.56 -1.17 -17.88
CA TRP A 69 0.66 -0.69 -18.52
C TRP A 69 1.92 -1.32 -17.92
N SER A 70 1.82 -1.97 -16.77
CA SER A 70 2.84 -2.88 -16.25
C SER A 70 2.79 -4.22 -16.97
N PHE A 71 3.97 -4.78 -17.25
CA PHE A 71 4.09 -6.04 -18.01
C PHE A 71 3.40 -7.22 -17.34
N ASP A 72 3.48 -7.30 -16.02
CA ASP A 72 2.89 -8.36 -15.22
C ASP A 72 1.38 -8.15 -14.99
N ALA A 73 0.92 -6.92 -14.79
CA ALA A 73 -0.50 -6.60 -14.71
C ALA A 73 -1.23 -6.98 -16.00
N LEU A 74 -0.68 -6.60 -17.18
CA LEU A 74 -1.25 -6.96 -18.47
C LEU A 74 -1.27 -8.47 -18.68
N THR A 75 -0.15 -9.15 -18.38
CA THR A 75 -0.05 -10.61 -18.54
C THR A 75 -1.06 -11.33 -17.65
N ASN A 76 -1.36 -10.79 -16.48
CA ASN A 76 -2.39 -11.30 -15.56
C ASN A 76 -3.79 -10.73 -15.82
N GLY A 77 -4.02 -10.16 -16.99
CA GLY A 77 -5.34 -9.84 -17.55
C GLY A 77 -5.82 -8.43 -17.31
N SER A 78 -5.04 -7.55 -16.69
CA SER A 78 -5.43 -6.16 -16.50
C SER A 78 -5.41 -5.40 -17.84
N LYS A 79 -6.48 -4.61 -18.06
CA LYS A 79 -6.61 -3.70 -19.21
C LYS A 79 -6.85 -2.27 -18.76
N THR A 80 -6.67 -2.02 -17.46
CA THR A 80 -6.84 -0.69 -16.88
C THR A 80 -5.73 0.25 -17.35
N THR A 81 -6.03 1.54 -17.31
CA THR A 81 -5.11 2.63 -17.67
C THR A 81 -4.78 3.47 -16.43
N PRO A 82 -3.73 4.32 -16.47
CA PRO A 82 -3.49 5.29 -15.41
C PRO A 82 -4.69 6.19 -15.11
N THR A 83 -5.50 6.54 -16.12
CA THR A 83 -6.72 7.33 -15.93
C THR A 83 -7.79 6.54 -15.15
N ASP A 84 -7.92 5.23 -15.37
CA ASP A 84 -8.83 4.38 -14.59
C ASP A 84 -8.38 4.33 -13.11
N ALA A 85 -7.08 4.24 -12.85
CA ALA A 85 -6.53 4.24 -11.50
C ALA A 85 -6.89 5.53 -10.74
N TYR A 86 -6.68 6.69 -11.36
CA TYR A 86 -7.07 7.97 -10.77
C TYR A 86 -8.59 8.14 -10.65
N ALA A 87 -9.37 7.56 -11.58
CA ALA A 87 -10.82 7.54 -11.48
C ALA A 87 -11.28 6.75 -10.25
N TRP A 88 -10.71 5.56 -10.06
CA TRP A 88 -11.02 4.69 -8.94
C TRP A 88 -10.68 5.36 -7.60
N ALA A 89 -9.47 5.92 -7.45
CA ALA A 89 -9.05 6.59 -6.22
C ALA A 89 -9.95 7.77 -5.82
N GLN A 90 -10.58 8.42 -6.81
CA GLN A 90 -11.56 9.49 -6.59
C GLN A 90 -12.99 8.97 -6.34
N GLY A 91 -13.20 7.66 -6.18
CA GLY A 91 -14.51 7.07 -5.91
C GLY A 91 -15.38 6.80 -7.13
N ARG A 92 -14.83 6.86 -8.35
CA ARG A 92 -15.54 6.50 -9.57
C ARG A 92 -15.40 5.00 -9.87
N PRO A 93 -16.44 4.32 -10.37
CA PRO A 93 -16.34 2.92 -10.74
C PRO A 93 -15.45 2.71 -11.96
N ILE A 94 -14.77 1.55 -12.01
CA ILE A 94 -13.94 1.10 -13.14
C ILE A 94 -14.24 -0.36 -13.51
N THR A 95 -14.03 -0.71 -14.78
CA THR A 95 -14.33 -2.04 -15.34
C THR A 95 -13.19 -2.58 -16.23
N GLY A 96 -12.00 -2.02 -16.15
CA GLY A 96 -10.92 -2.19 -17.14
C GLY A 96 -10.36 -3.60 -17.35
N SER A 97 -10.83 -4.63 -16.62
CA SER A 97 -10.27 -5.98 -16.68
C SER A 97 -11.27 -7.05 -17.12
N GLY A 98 -12.48 -6.65 -17.54
CA GLY A 98 -13.51 -7.59 -17.99
C GLY A 98 -14.19 -8.39 -16.87
N GLY A 99 -13.88 -8.09 -15.61
CA GLY A 99 -14.53 -8.61 -14.41
C GLY A 99 -15.68 -7.73 -13.92
N PRO A 100 -16.12 -7.90 -12.66
CA PRO A 100 -17.13 -7.04 -12.05
C PRO A 100 -16.65 -5.58 -11.99
N GLU A 101 -17.61 -4.64 -11.97
CA GLU A 101 -17.34 -3.25 -11.69
C GLU A 101 -16.74 -3.10 -10.29
N MET A 102 -15.63 -2.38 -10.18
CA MET A 102 -14.94 -2.10 -8.94
C MET A 102 -15.08 -0.61 -8.58
N GLN A 103 -15.33 -0.32 -7.32
CA GLN A 103 -15.44 1.05 -6.81
C GLN A 103 -15.00 1.10 -5.35
N ILE A 104 -14.04 1.96 -5.03
CA ILE A 104 -13.66 2.24 -3.64
C ILE A 104 -14.83 2.89 -2.88
N LYS A 105 -15.01 2.53 -1.63
CA LYS A 105 -16.10 3.09 -0.80
C LYS A 105 -15.69 4.34 -0.04
N THR A 106 -14.38 4.55 0.14
CA THR A 106 -13.82 5.76 0.74
C THR A 106 -12.74 6.32 -0.18
N PRO A 107 -13.01 7.42 -0.94
CA PRO A 107 -12.03 8.03 -1.83
C PRO A 107 -10.75 8.42 -1.09
N LEU A 108 -9.61 8.36 -1.80
CA LEU A 108 -8.29 8.71 -1.29
C LEU A 108 -8.00 10.20 -1.54
N ASP A 109 -7.08 10.75 -0.74
CA ASP A 109 -6.63 12.15 -0.87
C ASP A 109 -5.52 12.32 -1.91
N PHE A 110 -4.68 11.30 -2.09
CA PHE A 110 -3.61 11.29 -3.09
C PHE A 110 -3.38 9.88 -3.65
N TYR A 111 -2.80 9.83 -4.87
CA TYR A 111 -2.58 8.57 -5.57
C TYR A 111 -1.46 8.67 -6.58
N MET A 112 -0.72 7.58 -6.78
CA MET A 112 0.29 7.49 -7.82
C MET A 112 0.24 6.16 -8.53
N VAL A 113 0.25 6.20 -9.86
CA VAL A 113 0.52 5.02 -10.67
C VAL A 113 2.02 4.81 -10.73
N ALA A 114 2.47 3.62 -10.31
CA ALA A 114 3.87 3.22 -10.24
C ALA A 114 4.17 2.07 -11.20
N ASP A 115 3.65 2.12 -12.43
CA ASP A 115 3.89 1.07 -13.42
C ASP A 115 5.39 0.77 -13.57
N HIS A 116 5.72 -0.52 -13.80
CA HIS A 116 7.09 -0.98 -13.91
C HIS A 116 7.88 -0.28 -15.02
N ALA A 117 9.11 0.12 -14.73
CA ALA A 117 10.04 0.62 -15.74
C ALA A 117 10.47 -0.47 -16.72
N GLU A 118 10.44 -1.73 -16.27
CA GLU A 118 10.77 -2.91 -17.06
C GLU A 118 9.75 -3.11 -18.17
N TYR A 119 10.25 -3.20 -19.41
CA TYR A 119 9.42 -3.39 -20.61
C TYR A 119 8.34 -2.32 -20.81
N MET A 120 8.51 -1.12 -20.26
CA MET A 120 7.51 -0.04 -20.27
C MET A 120 6.90 0.18 -21.65
N GLY A 121 5.58 -0.02 -21.76
CA GLY A 121 4.80 0.14 -22.98
C GLY A 121 4.90 -1.01 -24.00
N VAL A 122 5.92 -1.86 -23.93
CA VAL A 122 6.14 -2.92 -24.93
C VAL A 122 5.01 -3.95 -24.91
N PHE A 123 4.58 -4.36 -23.72
CA PHE A 123 3.51 -5.34 -23.55
C PHE A 123 2.16 -4.84 -24.08
N ASN A 124 1.87 -3.55 -23.94
CA ASN A 124 0.64 -2.94 -24.47
C ASN A 124 0.55 -3.07 -26.00
N GLN A 125 1.69 -3.06 -26.71
CA GLN A 125 1.74 -3.23 -28.15
C GLN A 125 1.53 -4.68 -28.61
N MET A 126 1.58 -5.65 -27.69
CA MET A 126 1.36 -7.07 -28.04
C MET A 126 -0.06 -7.35 -28.50
N SER A 127 -1.04 -6.53 -28.10
CA SER A 127 -2.44 -6.59 -28.55
C SER A 127 -2.70 -5.80 -29.84
N ASN A 128 -1.76 -4.97 -30.28
CA ASN A 128 -1.92 -4.14 -31.47
C ASN A 128 -1.51 -4.95 -32.74
N PRO A 129 -2.45 -5.31 -33.65
CA PRO A 129 -2.15 -6.14 -34.82
C PRO A 129 -1.15 -5.51 -35.81
N ASP A 130 -1.02 -4.18 -35.76
CA ASP A 130 -0.09 -3.44 -36.62
C ASP A 130 1.34 -3.42 -36.05
N SER A 131 1.52 -3.73 -34.77
CA SER A 131 2.83 -3.82 -34.14
C SER A 131 3.54 -5.13 -34.49
N PRO A 132 4.82 -5.09 -34.89
CA PRO A 132 5.60 -6.31 -35.14
C PRO A 132 5.64 -7.27 -33.95
N ILE A 133 5.66 -6.73 -32.72
CA ILE A 133 5.74 -7.53 -31.49
C ILE A 133 4.50 -8.40 -31.28
N SER A 134 3.33 -8.02 -31.80
CA SER A 134 2.09 -8.82 -31.68
C SER A 134 2.18 -10.20 -32.33
N LYS A 135 3.13 -10.38 -33.24
CA LYS A 135 3.36 -11.63 -34.00
C LYS A 135 4.30 -12.60 -33.27
N THR A 136 4.93 -12.17 -32.18
CA THR A 136 5.88 -12.98 -31.42
C THR A 136 5.19 -14.10 -30.62
N ALA A 137 5.95 -15.13 -30.23
CA ALA A 137 5.42 -16.22 -29.39
C ALA A 137 5.01 -15.70 -28.00
N ILE A 138 5.79 -14.78 -27.44
CA ILE A 138 5.49 -14.17 -26.12
C ILE A 138 4.18 -13.37 -26.19
N ALA A 139 3.95 -12.59 -27.25
CA ALA A 139 2.72 -11.83 -27.41
C ALA A 139 1.48 -12.74 -27.44
N LYS A 140 1.55 -13.89 -28.14
CA LYS A 140 0.47 -14.87 -28.17
C LYS A 140 0.17 -15.46 -26.79
N GLY A 141 1.20 -15.64 -25.95
CA GLY A 141 1.04 -16.08 -24.57
C GLY A 141 0.40 -15.01 -23.69
N VAL A 142 0.93 -13.78 -23.73
CA VAL A 142 0.46 -12.63 -22.95
C VAL A 142 -0.99 -12.27 -23.28
N THR A 143 -1.38 -12.33 -24.55
CA THR A 143 -2.72 -11.95 -25.02
C THR A 143 -3.71 -13.13 -25.10
N SER A 144 -3.32 -14.31 -24.63
CA SER A 144 -4.17 -15.49 -24.63
C SER A 144 -5.47 -15.27 -23.85
N PRO A 145 -6.62 -15.73 -24.34
CA PRO A 145 -7.85 -15.75 -23.56
C PRO A 145 -7.80 -16.76 -22.41
N ASP A 146 -6.92 -17.78 -22.49
CA ASP A 146 -6.73 -18.78 -21.44
C ASP A 146 -5.81 -18.24 -20.34
N ALA A 147 -6.35 -18.12 -19.13
CA ALA A 147 -5.62 -17.63 -17.95
C ALA A 147 -4.39 -18.49 -17.61
N ASN A 148 -4.46 -19.81 -17.79
CA ASN A 148 -3.32 -20.69 -17.52
C ASN A 148 -2.17 -20.45 -18.51
N VAL A 149 -2.48 -20.18 -19.78
CA VAL A 149 -1.45 -19.84 -20.78
C VAL A 149 -0.78 -18.51 -20.39
N ARG A 150 -1.54 -17.51 -19.96
CA ARG A 150 -0.98 -16.24 -19.48
C ARG A 150 -0.10 -16.43 -18.24
N LEU A 151 -0.55 -17.22 -17.25
CA LEU A 151 0.22 -17.53 -16.05
C LEU A 151 1.54 -18.26 -16.35
N GLN A 152 1.52 -19.23 -17.25
CA GLN A 152 2.75 -19.92 -17.68
C GLN A 152 3.70 -18.98 -18.43
N THR A 153 3.16 -18.07 -19.25
CA THR A 153 3.94 -17.04 -19.93
C THR A 153 4.58 -16.10 -18.93
N PHE A 154 3.82 -15.63 -17.94
CA PHE A 154 4.32 -14.79 -16.86
C PHE A 154 5.42 -15.48 -16.05
N ALA A 155 5.23 -16.73 -15.65
CA ALA A 155 6.26 -17.52 -14.99
C ALA A 155 7.56 -17.64 -15.82
N GLY A 156 7.44 -17.75 -17.13
CA GLY A 156 8.57 -17.72 -18.07
C GLY A 156 9.33 -16.39 -18.04
N ILE A 157 8.59 -15.28 -18.09
CA ILE A 157 9.15 -13.91 -18.04
C ILE A 157 9.92 -13.70 -16.73
N LEU A 158 9.31 -14.02 -15.58
CA LEU A 158 9.96 -13.90 -14.27
C LEU A 158 11.23 -14.74 -14.16
N ARG A 159 11.20 -15.96 -14.74
CA ARG A 159 12.38 -16.84 -14.76
C ARG A 159 13.51 -16.23 -15.59
N ASP A 160 13.20 -15.69 -16.77
CA ASP A 160 14.21 -15.06 -17.63
C ASP A 160 14.77 -13.78 -16.99
N MET A 161 13.92 -12.94 -16.39
CA MET A 161 14.36 -11.76 -15.62
C MET A 161 15.30 -12.14 -14.47
N SER A 162 14.92 -13.14 -13.66
CA SER A 162 15.72 -13.60 -12.51
C SER A 162 17.08 -14.20 -12.89
N GLN A 163 17.26 -14.58 -14.15
CA GLN A 163 18.50 -15.10 -14.72
C GLN A 163 19.29 -14.02 -15.51
N GLY A 164 18.82 -12.76 -15.46
CA GLY A 164 19.42 -11.66 -16.25
C GLY A 164 19.27 -11.83 -17.75
N LYS A 165 18.39 -12.73 -18.22
CA LYS A 165 18.11 -12.91 -19.65
C LYS A 165 17.22 -11.79 -20.14
N ARG A 166 17.59 -11.21 -21.28
CA ARG A 166 16.87 -10.12 -21.94
C ARG A 166 16.56 -10.52 -23.36
N ASP A 167 15.30 -10.36 -23.76
CA ASP A 167 14.92 -10.47 -25.16
C ASP A 167 15.03 -9.07 -25.79
N PRO A 168 15.93 -8.86 -26.76
CA PRO A 168 16.08 -7.57 -27.44
C PRO A 168 14.79 -7.11 -28.13
N GLN A 169 13.88 -8.02 -28.49
CA GLN A 169 12.58 -7.68 -29.09
C GLN A 169 11.63 -7.00 -28.09
N LEU A 170 11.89 -7.14 -26.79
CA LEU A 170 11.09 -6.52 -25.72
C LEU A 170 11.68 -5.16 -25.26
N SER A 171 12.61 -4.58 -25.99
CA SER A 171 13.21 -3.29 -25.69
C SER A 171 12.93 -2.28 -26.80
N ASP A 172 12.17 -1.24 -26.48
CA ASP A 172 11.92 -0.10 -27.37
C ASP A 172 11.98 1.22 -26.56
N PRO A 173 13.15 1.86 -26.48
CA PRO A 173 13.29 3.12 -25.74
C PRO A 173 12.44 4.28 -26.27
N ALA A 174 12.05 4.28 -27.55
CA ALA A 174 11.19 5.34 -28.09
C ALA A 174 9.77 5.17 -27.61
N LEU A 175 9.29 3.95 -27.58
CA LEU A 175 7.98 3.60 -27.01
C LEU A 175 7.93 3.86 -25.51
N ALA A 176 8.97 3.46 -24.77
CA ALA A 176 9.07 3.69 -23.33
C ALA A 176 9.01 5.20 -22.98
N ARG A 177 9.67 6.07 -23.76
CA ARG A 177 9.53 7.54 -23.59
C ARG A 177 8.09 8.02 -23.80
N THR A 178 7.42 7.51 -24.81
CA THR A 178 6.02 7.88 -25.11
C THR A 178 5.11 7.46 -23.96
N VAL A 179 5.25 6.24 -23.49
CA VAL A 179 4.42 5.71 -22.39
C VAL A 179 4.69 6.43 -21.08
N TRP A 180 5.96 6.72 -20.77
CA TRP A 180 6.31 7.54 -19.61
C TRP A 180 5.67 8.93 -19.68
N ALA A 181 5.74 9.61 -20.82
CA ALA A 181 5.07 10.90 -21.01
C ALA A 181 3.55 10.82 -20.83
N ASP A 182 2.92 9.72 -21.26
CA ASP A 182 1.47 9.51 -21.08
C ASP A 182 1.11 9.22 -19.61
N ILE A 183 1.94 8.50 -18.84
CA ILE A 183 1.78 8.32 -17.39
C ILE A 183 1.82 9.69 -16.68
N VAL A 184 2.83 10.51 -16.99
CA VAL A 184 2.98 11.86 -16.43
C VAL A 184 1.76 12.72 -16.78
N LYS A 185 1.33 12.71 -18.04
CA LYS A 185 0.16 13.44 -18.51
C LYS A 185 -1.12 13.02 -17.79
N ALA A 186 -1.31 11.72 -17.54
CA ALA A 186 -2.45 11.21 -16.79
C ALA A 186 -2.42 11.71 -15.33
N ALA A 187 -1.24 11.73 -14.69
CA ALA A 187 -1.07 12.31 -13.37
C ALA A 187 -1.42 13.80 -13.35
N ASP A 188 -0.90 14.60 -14.28
CA ASP A 188 -1.18 16.04 -14.36
C ASP A 188 -2.67 16.34 -14.63
N ALA A 189 -3.31 15.57 -15.51
CA ALA A 189 -4.71 15.75 -15.85
C ALA A 189 -5.68 15.47 -14.70
N ASN A 190 -5.27 14.68 -13.71
CA ASN A 190 -6.07 14.33 -12.54
C ASN A 190 -5.67 15.09 -11.27
N TYR A 191 -4.62 15.90 -11.31
CA TYR A 191 -4.20 16.72 -10.17
C TYR A 191 -5.16 17.89 -9.93
N VAL A 192 -5.75 17.94 -8.74
CA VAL A 192 -6.63 19.02 -8.28
C VAL A 192 -6.10 19.55 -6.95
N PRO A 193 -5.24 20.60 -6.95
CA PRO A 193 -4.64 21.15 -5.73
C PRO A 193 -5.67 21.45 -4.65
N GLY A 194 -5.40 20.99 -3.42
CA GLY A 194 -6.29 21.13 -2.27
C GLY A 194 -7.43 20.10 -2.19
N LYS A 195 -7.55 19.20 -3.17
CA LYS A 195 -8.63 18.21 -3.21
C LYS A 195 -8.11 16.78 -3.47
N PHE A 196 -7.35 16.59 -4.54
CA PHE A 196 -6.81 15.29 -4.91
C PHE A 196 -5.43 15.47 -5.52
N THR A 197 -4.43 14.92 -4.88
CA THR A 197 -3.04 15.01 -5.33
C THR A 197 -2.63 13.73 -6.07
N THR A 198 -1.96 13.92 -7.20
CA THR A 198 -1.36 12.86 -7.99
C THR A 198 0.13 13.10 -8.13
N PHE A 199 0.94 12.06 -8.18
CA PHE A 199 2.37 12.15 -8.42
C PHE A 199 2.74 11.48 -9.74
N ALA A 200 3.85 11.89 -10.34
CA ALA A 200 4.55 11.12 -11.34
C ALA A 200 5.51 10.18 -10.63
N GLY A 201 5.57 8.93 -11.07
CA GLY A 201 6.46 7.92 -10.50
C GLY A 201 6.48 6.65 -11.32
N PHE A 202 7.32 5.72 -10.91
CA PHE A 202 7.47 4.40 -11.53
C PHE A 202 8.06 3.43 -10.52
N GLU A 203 7.95 2.14 -10.79
CA GLU A 203 8.67 1.13 -10.03
C GLU A 203 9.89 0.63 -10.79
N TRP A 204 11.04 0.63 -10.12
CA TRP A 204 12.28 -0.04 -10.51
C TRP A 204 12.30 -1.42 -9.86
N THR A 205 12.24 -2.50 -10.69
CA THR A 205 11.86 -3.85 -10.26
C THR A 205 13.03 -4.82 -10.34
N SER A 206 14.04 -4.62 -9.52
CA SER A 206 15.19 -5.52 -9.43
C SER A 206 14.84 -6.77 -8.63
N ASN A 207 15.09 -7.95 -9.23
CA ASN A 207 14.75 -9.25 -8.63
C ASN A 207 15.88 -10.27 -8.81
N PRO A 208 17.14 -9.94 -8.39
CA PRO A 208 18.29 -10.80 -8.58
C PRO A 208 18.10 -12.14 -7.87
N GLN A 209 18.21 -13.23 -8.62
CA GLN A 209 18.06 -14.59 -8.09
C GLN A 209 16.72 -14.78 -7.34
N LYS A 210 15.62 -14.20 -7.81
CA LYS A 210 14.26 -14.25 -7.23
C LYS A 210 14.12 -13.46 -5.89
N ARG A 211 15.05 -12.58 -5.55
CA ARG A 211 15.07 -11.80 -4.29
C ARG A 211 14.65 -10.38 -4.57
N ASN A 212 13.58 -9.96 -3.91
CA ASN A 212 13.02 -8.62 -4.11
C ASN A 212 13.96 -7.50 -3.66
N LEU A 213 14.32 -6.63 -4.60
CA LEU A 213 15.02 -5.36 -4.34
C LEU A 213 14.29 -4.18 -5.00
N HIS A 214 12.97 -4.24 -5.11
CA HIS A 214 12.14 -3.25 -5.79
C HIS A 214 12.12 -1.91 -5.05
N ARG A 215 11.96 -0.81 -5.81
CA ARG A 215 11.80 0.56 -5.31
C ARG A 215 10.76 1.32 -6.15
N VAL A 216 9.80 1.91 -5.48
CA VAL A 216 8.96 2.94 -6.10
C VAL A 216 9.72 4.27 -6.08
N VAL A 217 9.81 4.94 -7.22
CA VAL A 217 10.43 6.27 -7.36
C VAL A 217 9.35 7.33 -7.51
N VAL A 218 9.35 8.32 -6.61
CA VAL A 218 8.36 9.39 -6.54
C VAL A 218 9.01 10.72 -6.90
N PHE A 219 8.41 11.47 -7.82
CA PHE A 219 8.83 12.84 -8.15
C PHE A 219 7.93 13.86 -7.45
N ARG A 220 8.55 14.91 -6.90
CA ARG A 220 7.86 15.99 -6.18
C ARG A 220 6.91 16.79 -7.06
N ASP A 221 7.30 17.01 -8.30
CA ASP A 221 6.55 17.75 -9.30
C ASP A 221 6.89 17.23 -10.71
N THR A 222 6.19 17.74 -11.72
CA THR A 222 6.35 17.32 -13.12
C THR A 222 7.14 18.33 -13.98
N ALA A 223 7.75 19.37 -13.37
CA ALA A 223 8.39 20.45 -14.10
C ALA A 223 9.72 20.04 -14.77
N LYS A 224 10.45 19.13 -14.13
CA LYS A 224 11.75 18.66 -14.62
C LYS A 224 11.88 17.16 -14.43
N LEU A 225 11.24 16.42 -15.32
CA LEU A 225 11.31 14.95 -15.33
C LEU A 225 12.34 14.46 -16.36
N PRO A 226 12.89 13.26 -16.16
CA PRO A 226 13.70 12.60 -17.20
C PRO A 226 12.84 12.23 -18.41
N ASP A 227 13.43 12.23 -19.61
CA ASP A 227 12.77 11.75 -20.81
C ASP A 227 12.51 10.24 -20.78
N LEU A 228 13.34 9.50 -20.05
CA LEU A 228 13.25 8.05 -19.86
C LEU A 228 13.71 7.69 -18.44
N VAL A 229 12.96 6.81 -17.80
CA VAL A 229 13.30 6.29 -16.47
C VAL A 229 14.30 5.15 -16.56
N LEU A 230 15.05 4.93 -15.46
CA LEU A 230 15.97 3.79 -15.36
C LEU A 230 15.16 2.51 -15.06
N SER A 231 15.51 1.44 -15.77
CA SER A 231 14.94 0.10 -15.55
C SER A 231 15.96 -0.82 -14.88
N ALA A 232 15.49 -1.79 -14.10
CA ALA A 232 16.35 -2.85 -13.59
C ALA A 232 16.89 -3.77 -14.71
N LEU A 233 16.32 -3.68 -15.93
CA LEU A 233 16.92 -4.28 -17.11
C LEU A 233 18.24 -3.59 -17.52
N ASP A 234 18.46 -2.35 -17.11
CA ASP A 234 19.74 -1.64 -17.33
C ASP A 234 20.75 -2.00 -16.24
N SER A 235 20.32 -2.12 -14.99
CA SER A 235 21.13 -2.57 -13.86
C SER A 235 20.23 -3.06 -12.73
N GLU A 236 20.51 -4.23 -12.16
CA GLU A 236 19.82 -4.76 -10.96
C GLU A 236 20.40 -4.22 -9.64
N ASP A 237 21.50 -3.44 -9.71
CA ASP A 237 22.18 -2.88 -8.55
C ASP A 237 21.50 -1.60 -8.06
N PRO A 238 21.00 -1.53 -6.80
CA PRO A 238 20.41 -0.32 -6.24
C PRO A 238 21.34 0.91 -6.24
N GLU A 239 22.66 0.73 -6.16
CA GLU A 239 23.62 1.84 -6.24
C GLU A 239 23.55 2.52 -7.63
N SER A 240 23.24 1.77 -8.69
CA SER A 240 23.01 2.33 -10.04
C SER A 240 21.74 3.18 -10.08
N LEU A 241 20.66 2.75 -9.41
CA LEU A 241 19.44 3.55 -9.30
C LEU A 241 19.72 4.85 -8.54
N TRP A 242 20.40 4.78 -7.38
CA TRP A 242 20.71 5.99 -6.59
C TRP A 242 21.59 6.96 -7.35
N LYS A 243 22.59 6.44 -8.08
CA LYS A 243 23.42 7.29 -8.95
C LYS A 243 22.59 7.97 -10.03
N TRP A 244 21.69 7.26 -10.70
CA TRP A 244 20.79 7.85 -11.68
C TRP A 244 19.92 8.93 -11.05
N MET A 245 19.39 8.70 -9.84
CA MET A 245 18.59 9.69 -9.10
C MET A 245 19.42 10.96 -8.78
N GLU A 246 20.68 10.82 -8.38
CA GLU A 246 21.60 11.94 -8.17
C GLU A 246 21.85 12.73 -9.46
N ASP A 247 22.03 12.03 -10.58
CA ASP A 247 22.18 12.64 -11.91
C ASP A 247 20.90 13.40 -12.32
N GLN A 248 19.68 12.91 -11.97
CA GLN A 248 18.45 13.64 -12.21
C GLN A 248 18.30 14.86 -11.29
N ARG A 249 18.72 14.77 -10.02
CA ARG A 249 18.74 15.94 -9.12
C ARG A 249 19.70 17.01 -9.63
N ALA A 250 20.86 16.64 -10.18
CA ALA A 250 21.79 17.57 -10.80
C ALA A 250 21.18 18.30 -12.02
N LYS A 251 20.17 17.69 -12.68
CA LYS A 251 19.40 18.30 -13.78
C LYS A 251 18.19 19.12 -13.28
N GLY A 252 17.93 19.09 -11.97
CA GLY A 252 16.91 19.88 -11.29
C GLY A 252 15.62 19.13 -10.96
N SER A 253 15.56 17.80 -11.10
CA SER A 253 14.47 16.98 -10.56
C SER A 253 14.55 16.92 -9.04
N THR A 254 13.39 16.73 -8.39
CA THR A 254 13.31 16.39 -6.95
C THR A 254 12.60 15.06 -6.81
N LEU A 255 13.27 14.06 -6.23
CA LEU A 255 12.78 12.68 -6.17
C LEU A 255 13.40 11.91 -5.02
N PHE A 256 12.69 10.89 -4.55
CA PHE A 256 13.19 9.85 -3.66
C PHE A 256 12.68 8.46 -4.09
N ALA A 257 13.25 7.42 -3.51
CA ALA A 257 12.83 6.03 -3.71
C ALA A 257 12.30 5.43 -2.41
N ILE A 258 11.36 4.49 -2.54
CA ILE A 258 10.74 3.76 -1.44
C ILE A 258 10.95 2.27 -1.67
N PRO A 259 11.87 1.63 -0.95
CA PRO A 259 12.01 0.18 -0.99
C PRO A 259 10.81 -0.49 -0.32
N HIS A 260 10.46 -1.69 -0.80
CA HIS A 260 9.32 -2.45 -0.32
C HIS A 260 9.55 -3.96 -0.40
N ASN A 261 8.65 -4.74 0.23
CA ASN A 261 8.71 -6.21 0.25
C ASN A 261 10.07 -6.78 0.67
N GLY A 262 10.66 -6.25 1.72
CA GLY A 262 11.82 -6.88 2.33
C GLY A 262 11.54 -8.32 2.75
N ASN A 263 10.31 -8.64 3.17
CA ASN A 263 9.86 -10.01 3.48
C ASN A 263 10.09 -10.99 2.32
N ALA A 264 10.07 -10.53 1.06
CA ALA A 264 10.33 -11.34 -0.14
C ALA A 264 11.80 -11.29 -0.62
N SER A 265 12.71 -10.64 0.13
CA SER A 265 14.09 -10.40 -0.30
C SER A 265 15.08 -11.49 0.10
N ASP A 266 14.68 -12.44 0.94
CA ASP A 266 15.55 -13.48 1.52
C ASP A 266 16.83 -12.88 2.14
N GLY A 267 16.70 -11.80 2.90
CA GLY A 267 17.76 -11.11 3.62
C GLY A 267 18.45 -9.98 2.86
N ARG A 268 18.19 -9.81 1.57
CA ARG A 268 18.97 -8.88 0.74
C ARG A 268 18.52 -7.42 0.83
N MET A 269 17.28 -7.14 1.20
CA MET A 269 16.78 -5.75 1.25
C MET A 269 17.59 -4.87 2.20
N PHE A 270 17.96 -5.43 3.36
CA PHE A 270 18.71 -4.72 4.41
C PHE A 270 20.05 -5.39 4.71
N GLU A 271 20.64 -6.02 3.70
CA GLU A 271 21.96 -6.65 3.80
C GLU A 271 23.03 -5.60 4.15
N LEU A 272 23.98 -6.00 5.03
CA LEU A 272 25.12 -5.14 5.41
C LEU A 272 26.31 -5.28 4.45
N THR A 273 26.02 -5.73 3.23
CA THR A 273 26.96 -5.79 2.11
C THR A 273 26.39 -5.04 0.91
N LYS A 274 27.29 -4.50 0.09
CA LYS A 274 26.95 -3.89 -1.19
C LYS A 274 26.56 -4.97 -2.20
N PHE A 275 26.00 -4.56 -3.34
CA PHE A 275 25.59 -5.49 -4.39
C PHE A 275 26.78 -6.33 -4.94
N ASP A 276 28.01 -5.79 -4.89
CA ASP A 276 29.26 -6.49 -5.26
C ASP A 276 29.83 -7.39 -4.15
N GLY A 277 29.11 -7.54 -3.01
CA GLY A 277 29.50 -8.39 -1.87
C GLY A 277 30.48 -7.74 -0.88
N LYS A 278 30.92 -6.51 -1.09
CA LYS A 278 31.76 -5.81 -0.11
C LYS A 278 30.93 -5.27 1.05
N PRO A 279 31.51 -5.13 2.26
CA PRO A 279 30.81 -4.47 3.37
C PRO A 279 30.35 -3.05 2.99
N ILE A 280 29.19 -2.66 3.48
CA ILE A 280 28.72 -1.27 3.37
C ILE A 280 29.66 -0.33 4.15
N ASP A 281 29.77 0.91 3.68
CA ASP A 281 30.62 1.94 4.25
C ASP A 281 29.85 3.26 4.44
N ALA A 282 30.52 4.27 4.99
CA ALA A 282 29.90 5.56 5.27
C ALA A 282 29.38 6.26 4.00
N ALA A 283 30.02 6.08 2.86
CA ALA A 283 29.57 6.66 1.58
C ALA A 283 28.27 5.98 1.12
N TYR A 284 28.23 4.65 1.13
CA TYR A 284 27.01 3.88 0.84
C TYR A 284 25.87 4.26 1.76
N ASN A 285 26.13 4.29 3.08
CA ASN A 285 25.10 4.60 4.09
C ASN A 285 24.51 5.99 3.86
N LYS A 286 25.34 6.99 3.57
CA LYS A 286 24.89 8.35 3.25
C LYS A 286 24.07 8.39 1.97
N THR A 287 24.55 7.75 0.90
CA THR A 287 23.84 7.70 -0.40
C THR A 287 22.48 7.03 -0.23
N ARG A 288 22.41 5.90 0.45
CA ARG A 288 21.13 5.21 0.71
C ARG A 288 20.16 6.06 1.50
N ALA A 289 20.59 6.61 2.65
CA ALA A 289 19.74 7.46 3.50
C ALA A 289 19.23 8.73 2.77
N THR A 290 20.01 9.26 1.82
CA THR A 290 19.61 10.42 1.00
C THR A 290 18.53 10.05 -0.03
N ASN A 291 18.64 8.85 -0.61
CA ASN A 291 17.76 8.40 -1.69
C ASN A 291 16.51 7.69 -1.18
N GLU A 292 16.57 7.03 -0.04
CA GLU A 292 15.50 6.21 0.53
C GLU A 292 15.09 6.74 1.92
N PRO A 293 14.29 7.84 2.01
CA PRO A 293 13.85 8.37 3.31
C PRO A 293 12.75 7.52 3.95
N LEU A 294 11.96 6.79 3.15
CA LEU A 294 10.82 6.00 3.56
C LEU A 294 11.02 4.52 3.27
N TYR A 295 10.24 3.69 3.96
CA TYR A 295 10.08 2.28 3.70
C TYR A 295 8.60 1.91 3.74
N GLU A 296 8.15 1.15 2.74
CA GLU A 296 6.80 0.58 2.69
C GLU A 296 6.75 -0.67 3.57
N ILE A 297 6.11 -0.54 4.75
CA ILE A 297 6.15 -1.58 5.79
C ILE A 297 5.08 -2.65 5.60
N THR A 298 4.03 -2.37 4.83
CA THR A 298 2.91 -3.28 4.56
C THR A 298 2.28 -3.01 3.20
N GLN A 299 1.86 -4.06 2.53
CA GLN A 299 1.14 -4.03 1.26
C GLN A 299 0.42 -5.38 1.03
N ILE A 300 -0.14 -5.63 -0.15
CA ILE A 300 -0.92 -6.85 -0.45
C ILE A 300 -0.12 -8.16 -0.27
N LYS A 301 1.21 -8.12 -0.46
CA LYS A 301 2.12 -9.25 -0.17
C LYS A 301 2.58 -9.27 1.30
N GLY A 302 1.70 -8.84 2.22
CA GLY A 302 1.89 -8.90 3.67
C GLY A 302 2.75 -7.80 4.27
N THR A 303 3.10 -7.97 5.54
CA THR A 303 3.90 -7.02 6.30
C THR A 303 5.39 -7.31 6.27
N SER A 304 6.18 -6.24 6.27
CA SER A 304 7.63 -6.27 6.47
C SER A 304 8.06 -5.58 7.77
N GLU A 305 7.16 -5.38 8.76
CA GLU A 305 7.52 -4.81 10.06
C GLU A 305 8.54 -5.67 10.78
N THR A 306 8.14 -6.90 11.10
CA THR A 306 8.97 -7.90 11.77
C THR A 306 8.44 -9.32 11.51
N HIS A 307 9.16 -10.32 12.02
CA HIS A 307 8.79 -11.73 11.92
C HIS A 307 8.90 -12.39 13.30
N PRO A 308 8.07 -13.38 13.66
CA PRO A 308 8.17 -14.09 14.94
C PRO A 308 9.56 -14.67 15.25
N ASP A 309 10.30 -15.10 14.24
CA ASP A 309 11.68 -15.60 14.41
C ASP A 309 12.68 -14.51 14.81
N LEU A 310 12.40 -13.24 14.50
CA LEU A 310 13.24 -12.08 14.85
C LEU A 310 12.77 -11.38 16.13
N SER A 311 11.47 -11.42 16.40
CA SER A 311 10.80 -10.76 17.54
C SER A 311 9.96 -11.78 18.33
N PRO A 312 10.57 -12.80 18.95
CA PRO A 312 9.83 -13.92 19.55
C PRO A 312 9.03 -13.53 20.81
N THR A 313 9.28 -12.36 21.38
CA THR A 313 8.54 -11.83 22.55
C THR A 313 7.38 -10.90 22.16
N ASP A 314 7.27 -10.53 20.88
CA ASP A 314 6.18 -9.70 20.35
C ASP A 314 4.99 -10.59 19.96
N GLU A 315 3.91 -10.53 20.73
CA GLU A 315 2.69 -11.32 20.49
C GLU A 315 1.99 -10.98 19.15
N PHE A 316 2.32 -9.84 18.55
CA PHE A 316 1.75 -9.35 17.29
C PHE A 316 2.72 -9.40 16.11
N ALA A 317 3.88 -10.06 16.26
CA ALA A 317 4.88 -10.20 15.19
C ALA A 317 4.37 -11.00 13.97
N GLY A 318 3.40 -11.89 14.17
CA GLY A 318 2.86 -12.79 13.15
C GLY A 318 1.72 -12.19 12.29
N PHE A 319 1.63 -10.87 12.15
CA PHE A 319 0.58 -10.21 11.38
C PHE A 319 0.79 -10.39 9.87
N GLU A 320 -0.24 -10.87 9.17
CA GLU A 320 -0.31 -10.97 7.70
C GLU A 320 1.04 -11.37 7.06
N GLN A 321 1.59 -12.50 7.50
CA GLN A 321 2.85 -13.01 6.97
C GLN A 321 2.63 -13.59 5.57
N TRP A 322 3.26 -12.98 4.56
CA TRP A 322 3.34 -13.53 3.21
C TRP A 322 4.79 -13.97 2.96
N ASP A 323 5.03 -15.26 3.08
CA ASP A 323 6.35 -15.85 3.26
C ASP A 323 6.85 -16.56 1.99
N TYR A 324 7.08 -15.77 0.93
CA TYR A 324 7.57 -16.24 -0.36
C TYR A 324 8.65 -15.33 -0.92
N THR A 325 9.56 -15.90 -1.74
CA THR A 325 10.36 -15.11 -2.68
C THR A 325 9.52 -14.81 -3.94
N LEU A 326 9.96 -13.86 -4.77
CA LEU A 326 9.28 -13.58 -6.04
C LEU A 326 9.67 -14.61 -7.11
N SER A 327 9.18 -15.81 -6.93
CA SER A 327 9.52 -16.99 -7.72
C SER A 327 8.25 -17.68 -8.21
N ALA A 328 8.28 -18.15 -9.46
CA ALA A 328 7.22 -18.99 -10.03
C ALA A 328 7.14 -20.38 -9.38
N ASP A 329 8.11 -20.74 -8.53
CA ASP A 329 8.21 -22.05 -7.90
C ASP A 329 7.67 -22.01 -6.45
N TYR A 330 7.09 -20.88 -6.00
CA TYR A 330 6.53 -20.68 -4.64
C TYR A 330 7.56 -20.93 -3.53
N GLU A 331 8.82 -20.57 -3.80
CA GLU A 331 9.94 -20.75 -2.88
C GLU A 331 9.74 -19.90 -1.62
N ARG A 332 10.11 -20.47 -0.45
CA ARG A 332 10.09 -19.75 0.84
C ARG A 332 11.46 -19.11 1.11
N PRO A 333 11.52 -17.89 1.66
CA PRO A 333 12.78 -17.29 2.09
C PRO A 333 13.47 -18.15 3.14
N SER A 334 14.79 -18.28 3.03
CA SER A 334 15.64 -19.02 3.97
C SER A 334 16.28 -18.11 5.02
N HIS A 335 16.36 -16.80 4.75
CA HIS A 335 16.99 -15.81 5.61
C HIS A 335 15.99 -14.72 6.03
N ARG A 336 15.70 -14.64 7.33
CA ARG A 336 14.81 -13.60 7.90
C ARG A 336 15.57 -12.32 8.22
N LYS A 337 16.81 -12.45 8.74
CA LYS A 337 17.65 -11.28 9.01
C LYS A 337 17.95 -10.54 7.70
N GLY A 338 17.84 -9.21 7.72
CA GLY A 338 17.97 -8.39 6.51
C GLY A 338 16.71 -8.31 5.65
N SER A 339 15.57 -8.88 6.10
CA SER A 339 14.30 -8.88 5.39
C SER A 339 13.22 -7.98 6.02
N PHE A 340 13.39 -7.56 7.28
CA PHE A 340 12.34 -6.87 8.03
C PHE A 340 12.83 -5.54 8.61
N ALA A 341 11.92 -4.55 8.60
CA ALA A 341 12.20 -3.16 8.93
C ALA A 341 12.73 -2.97 10.36
N ARG A 342 12.09 -3.60 11.38
CA ARG A 342 12.51 -3.42 12.78
C ARG A 342 13.95 -3.88 13.01
N GLN A 343 14.36 -5.01 12.42
CA GLN A 343 15.74 -5.47 12.46
C GLN A 343 16.67 -4.51 11.72
N ALA A 344 16.23 -3.97 10.57
CA ALA A 344 17.01 -2.99 9.81
C ALA A 344 17.24 -1.70 10.60
N LEU A 345 16.23 -1.20 11.35
CA LEU A 345 16.41 -0.03 12.24
C LEU A 345 17.51 -0.29 13.30
N LEU A 346 17.53 -1.49 13.91
CA LEU A 346 18.57 -1.90 14.86
C LEU A 346 19.96 -1.98 14.21
N ASP A 347 20.03 -2.58 13.03
CA ASP A 347 21.29 -2.71 12.27
C ASP A 347 21.81 -1.32 11.84
N GLY A 348 20.90 -0.41 11.43
CA GLY A 348 21.23 0.98 11.10
C GLY A 348 21.80 1.77 12.29
N MET A 349 21.23 1.58 13.49
CA MET A 349 21.81 2.17 14.73
C MET A 349 23.21 1.63 15.01
N SER A 350 23.44 0.33 14.77
CA SER A 350 24.77 -0.27 14.94
C SER A 350 25.79 0.31 13.95
N GLN A 351 25.38 0.56 12.70
CA GLN A 351 26.21 1.26 11.72
C GLN A 351 26.53 2.70 12.16
N ALA A 352 25.52 3.43 12.65
CA ALA A 352 25.73 4.78 13.20
C ALA A 352 26.66 4.80 14.41
N ALA A 353 26.55 3.81 15.31
CA ALA A 353 27.43 3.67 16.48
C ALA A 353 28.89 3.40 16.09
N SER A 354 29.14 2.73 14.96
CA SER A 354 30.50 2.51 14.43
C SER A 354 31.08 3.75 13.73
N GLY A 355 30.32 4.83 13.60
CA GLY A 355 30.72 6.04 12.87
C GLY A 355 30.43 6.02 11.36
N ALA A 356 29.81 4.95 10.84
CA ALA A 356 29.52 4.81 9.41
C ALA A 356 28.22 5.51 8.97
N GLY A 357 27.45 6.11 9.89
CA GLY A 357 26.12 6.65 9.62
C GLY A 357 25.03 5.58 9.58
N ASN A 358 23.76 6.00 9.60
CA ASN A 358 22.61 5.10 9.59
C ASN A 358 22.00 5.02 8.17
N PRO A 359 22.11 3.88 7.45
CA PRO A 359 21.50 3.72 6.13
C PRO A 359 19.99 3.41 6.19
N PHE A 360 19.44 3.09 7.36
CA PHE A 360 18.08 2.59 7.57
C PHE A 360 17.25 3.50 8.50
N GLN A 361 17.51 4.80 8.47
CA GLN A 361 16.74 5.77 9.25
C GLN A 361 15.43 6.12 8.53
N TYR A 362 14.59 5.11 8.30
CA TYR A 362 13.36 5.23 7.54
C TYR A 362 12.21 5.90 8.32
N GLY A 363 11.34 6.61 7.59
CA GLY A 363 9.93 6.74 7.93
C GLY A 363 9.13 5.56 7.38
N PHE A 364 7.91 5.33 7.90
CA PHE A 364 7.04 4.24 7.47
C PHE A 364 5.85 4.74 6.69
N ILE A 365 5.52 4.03 5.61
CA ILE A 365 4.26 4.12 4.88
C ILE A 365 3.72 2.72 4.61
N GLY A 366 2.44 2.63 4.24
CA GLY A 366 1.82 1.45 3.65
C GLY A 366 1.29 1.82 2.28
N ASP A 367 1.27 0.88 1.36
CA ASP A 367 0.69 1.01 0.03
C ASP A 367 0.03 -0.32 -0.37
N THR A 368 -0.47 -0.46 -1.61
CA THR A 368 -1.17 -1.68 -1.98
C THR A 368 -0.40 -2.61 -2.91
N ASP A 369 0.36 -2.10 -3.85
CA ASP A 369 1.01 -2.88 -4.91
C ASP A 369 -0.01 -3.73 -5.71
N THR A 370 -1.22 -3.21 -5.90
CA THR A 370 -2.25 -3.87 -6.70
C THR A 370 -2.01 -3.63 -8.18
N HIS A 371 -2.41 -4.61 -9.01
CA HIS A 371 -2.11 -4.65 -10.44
C HIS A 371 -3.39 -4.61 -11.30
N ASN A 372 -4.45 -4.03 -10.77
CA ASN A 372 -5.75 -3.88 -11.41
C ASN A 372 -6.28 -2.43 -11.36
N ALA A 373 -5.38 -1.46 -11.06
CA ALA A 373 -5.65 -0.03 -10.88
C ALA A 373 -6.43 0.33 -9.60
N ALA A 374 -6.85 -0.65 -8.81
CA ALA A 374 -7.69 -0.46 -7.63
C ALA A 374 -6.87 -0.74 -6.36
N ALA A 375 -6.61 0.26 -5.53
CA ALA A 375 -6.02 0.04 -4.21
C ALA A 375 -6.95 -0.86 -3.36
N SER A 376 -6.50 -2.06 -3.05
CA SER A 376 -7.33 -3.08 -2.40
C SER A 376 -7.20 -3.00 -0.87
N ASN A 377 -7.51 -1.83 -0.29
CA ASN A 377 -7.29 -1.51 1.12
C ASN A 377 -8.51 -1.74 2.03
N GLU A 378 -9.67 -2.08 1.46
CA GLU A 378 -10.91 -2.28 2.22
C GLU A 378 -11.21 -3.79 2.31
N GLU A 379 -11.09 -4.43 3.48
CA GLU A 379 -11.36 -5.86 3.70
C GLU A 379 -12.73 -6.29 3.16
N PHE A 380 -13.77 -5.50 3.44
CA PHE A 380 -15.14 -5.79 2.98
C PHE A 380 -15.35 -5.55 1.48
N ASN A 381 -14.38 -4.95 0.79
CA ASN A 381 -14.42 -4.57 -0.62
C ASN A 381 -13.13 -4.97 -1.35
N PHE A 382 -12.49 -6.04 -0.92
CA PHE A 382 -11.24 -6.54 -1.48
C PHE A 382 -11.39 -6.87 -2.97
N THR A 383 -10.48 -6.35 -3.79
CA THR A 383 -10.51 -6.50 -5.26
C THR A 383 -9.44 -7.44 -5.80
N GLY A 384 -8.60 -8.01 -4.91
CA GLY A 384 -7.46 -8.84 -5.30
C GLY A 384 -6.24 -8.03 -5.75
N LYS A 385 -5.15 -8.72 -6.06
CA LYS A 385 -3.92 -8.14 -6.60
C LYS A 385 -3.99 -7.97 -8.12
N PHE A 386 -4.35 -9.03 -8.82
CA PHE A 386 -4.38 -9.10 -10.28
C PHE A 386 -5.82 -9.14 -10.82
N ALA A 387 -5.97 -8.84 -12.11
CA ALA A 387 -7.29 -8.80 -12.75
C ALA A 387 -8.08 -10.10 -12.66
N PHE A 388 -7.44 -11.27 -12.74
CA PHE A 388 -8.13 -12.55 -12.58
C PHE A 388 -8.65 -12.76 -11.14
N GLU A 389 -8.11 -12.05 -10.15
CA GLU A 389 -8.57 -12.08 -8.76
C GLU A 389 -9.73 -11.11 -8.48
N ASN A 390 -10.17 -10.32 -9.46
CA ASN A 390 -11.35 -9.45 -9.29
C ASN A 390 -12.61 -10.27 -9.01
N ASP A 391 -12.66 -11.54 -9.47
CA ASP A 391 -13.72 -12.48 -9.10
C ASP A 391 -13.45 -13.09 -7.72
N ALA A 392 -14.36 -12.86 -6.78
CA ALA A 392 -14.28 -13.37 -5.42
C ALA A 392 -14.17 -14.90 -5.34
N LYS A 393 -14.81 -15.64 -6.27
CA LYS A 393 -14.75 -17.09 -6.31
C LYS A 393 -13.34 -17.56 -6.71
N GLU A 394 -12.74 -16.95 -7.73
CA GLU A 394 -11.40 -17.33 -8.20
C GLU A 394 -10.34 -17.09 -7.13
N ARG A 395 -10.39 -15.97 -6.38
CA ARG A 395 -9.43 -15.73 -5.30
C ARG A 395 -9.64 -16.64 -4.08
N LEU A 396 -10.86 -17.13 -3.84
CA LEU A 396 -11.10 -18.13 -2.78
C LEU A 396 -10.72 -19.56 -3.20
N THR A 397 -10.96 -19.96 -4.46
CA THR A 397 -10.81 -21.35 -4.91
C THR A 397 -9.63 -21.58 -5.85
N GLY A 398 -8.96 -20.53 -6.29
CA GLY A 398 -7.94 -20.55 -7.32
C GLY A 398 -8.52 -20.48 -8.73
N VAL A 399 -7.69 -20.05 -9.67
CA VAL A 399 -8.02 -20.08 -11.10
C VAL A 399 -8.07 -21.55 -11.57
N PRO A 400 -9.11 -21.98 -12.32
CA PRO A 400 -9.21 -23.35 -12.80
C PRO A 400 -7.95 -23.81 -13.54
N GLY A 401 -7.35 -24.92 -13.08
CA GLY A 401 -6.13 -25.49 -13.68
C GLY A 401 -4.82 -24.84 -13.20
N ALA A 402 -4.85 -23.83 -12.35
CA ALA A 402 -3.65 -23.24 -11.77
C ALA A 402 -3.00 -24.17 -10.73
N PRO A 403 -1.68 -24.06 -10.51
CA PRO A 403 -0.99 -24.82 -9.47
C PRO A 403 -1.53 -24.51 -8.07
N ALA A 404 -1.62 -25.53 -7.20
CA ALA A 404 -2.11 -25.36 -5.81
C ALA A 404 -1.30 -24.32 -5.01
N GLY A 405 0.01 -24.19 -5.28
CA GLY A 405 0.87 -23.19 -4.64
C GLY A 405 0.45 -21.76 -4.98
N GLN A 406 -0.02 -21.49 -6.19
CA GLN A 406 -0.53 -20.18 -6.58
C GLN A 406 -1.82 -19.85 -5.82
N THR A 407 -2.76 -20.79 -5.76
CA THR A 407 -3.99 -20.60 -4.99
C THR A 407 -3.68 -20.27 -3.53
N GLN A 408 -2.72 -20.97 -2.94
CA GLN A 408 -2.30 -20.71 -1.56
C GLN A 408 -1.70 -19.31 -1.42
N GLN A 409 -0.81 -18.88 -2.31
CA GLN A 409 -0.25 -17.52 -2.29
C GLN A 409 -1.33 -16.44 -2.33
N ILE A 410 -2.34 -16.61 -3.21
CA ILE A 410 -3.47 -15.67 -3.34
C ILE A 410 -4.28 -15.63 -2.04
N GLN A 411 -4.57 -16.78 -1.45
CA GLN A 411 -5.32 -16.84 -0.18
C GLN A 411 -4.56 -16.20 0.99
N GLU A 412 -3.23 -16.18 0.93
CA GLU A 412 -2.35 -15.55 1.91
C GLU A 412 -2.12 -14.06 1.65
N PHE A 413 -2.59 -13.46 0.54
CA PHE A 413 -2.56 -12.01 0.35
C PHE A 413 -3.38 -11.32 1.44
N SER A 414 -2.85 -10.19 1.96
CA SER A 414 -3.60 -9.27 2.81
C SER A 414 -4.42 -8.28 1.97
N SER A 415 -5.32 -7.53 2.59
CA SER A 415 -5.69 -6.25 2.01
C SER A 415 -4.45 -5.35 1.96
N GLY A 416 -4.41 -4.40 1.03
CA GLY A 416 -3.27 -3.51 0.92
C GLY A 416 -3.23 -2.47 2.04
N GLY A 417 -2.03 -1.91 2.29
CA GLY A 417 -1.86 -0.79 3.20
C GLY A 417 -2.23 0.56 2.60
N LEU A 418 -2.19 1.60 3.44
CA LEU A 418 -2.27 3.00 3.02
C LEU A 418 -1.14 3.82 3.64
N ALA A 419 -0.65 4.81 2.87
CA ALA A 419 0.18 5.88 3.39
C ALA A 419 -0.69 6.94 4.08
N GLY A 420 -0.42 7.18 5.38
CA GLY A 420 -0.92 8.34 6.09
C GLY A 420 0.16 9.42 6.15
N VAL A 421 -0.17 10.65 5.79
CA VAL A 421 0.78 11.77 5.72
C VAL A 421 0.24 12.98 6.46
N TRP A 422 0.99 13.52 7.40
CA TRP A 422 0.67 14.78 8.07
C TRP A 422 1.24 15.95 7.28
N ALA A 423 0.39 16.69 6.57
CA ALA A 423 0.79 17.80 5.73
C ALA A 423 -0.16 19.01 5.92
N PRO A 424 0.34 20.26 5.70
CA PRO A 424 -0.48 21.46 5.89
C PRO A 424 -1.58 21.61 4.82
N GLN A 425 -1.39 21.00 3.64
CA GLN A 425 -2.31 21.11 2.49
C GLN A 425 -2.25 19.84 1.65
N ASN A 426 -3.34 19.53 0.91
CA ASN A 426 -3.34 18.48 -0.09
C ASN A 426 -2.77 19.01 -1.42
N THR A 427 -1.45 19.13 -1.51
CA THR A 427 -0.71 19.51 -2.73
C THR A 427 0.50 18.61 -2.90
N ARG A 428 1.02 18.49 -4.13
CA ARG A 428 2.23 17.71 -4.42
C ARG A 428 3.37 18.07 -3.49
N GLU A 429 3.66 19.37 -3.41
CA GLU A 429 4.75 19.91 -2.62
C GLU A 429 4.59 19.59 -1.14
N ALA A 430 3.40 19.84 -0.57
CA ALA A 430 3.17 19.67 0.85
C ALA A 430 3.20 18.20 1.29
N ILE A 431 2.59 17.30 0.49
CA ILE A 431 2.60 15.86 0.77
C ILE A 431 4.00 15.28 0.56
N TYR A 432 4.66 15.59 -0.56
CA TYR A 432 6.03 15.13 -0.82
C TYR A 432 7.02 15.59 0.28
N ASP A 433 6.97 16.88 0.65
CA ASP A 433 7.86 17.44 1.67
C ASP A 433 7.60 16.82 3.05
N ALA A 434 6.34 16.44 3.35
CA ALA A 434 6.00 15.68 4.55
C ALA A 434 6.56 14.24 4.52
N MET A 435 6.46 13.57 3.37
CA MET A 435 7.08 12.27 3.15
C MET A 435 8.61 12.36 3.29
N GLN A 436 9.23 13.37 2.69
CA GLN A 436 10.68 13.58 2.76
C GLN A 436 11.18 13.79 4.21
N ARG A 437 10.42 14.51 5.05
CA ARG A 437 10.74 14.68 6.47
C ARG A 437 10.20 13.53 7.36
N LYS A 438 9.60 12.48 6.76
CA LYS A 438 9.14 11.26 7.41
C LYS A 438 7.97 11.49 8.40
N GLU A 439 7.22 12.55 8.24
CA GLU A 439 6.02 12.80 9.04
C GLU A 439 4.84 11.99 8.49
N THR A 440 5.05 10.67 8.50
CA THR A 440 4.20 9.66 7.86
C THR A 440 3.91 8.52 8.81
N PHE A 441 2.84 7.80 8.54
CA PHE A 441 2.49 6.56 9.20
C PHE A 441 1.87 5.60 8.18
N ALA A 442 2.01 4.31 8.43
CA ALA A 442 1.35 3.27 7.65
C ALA A 442 0.05 2.84 8.34
N THR A 443 -0.94 2.41 7.55
CA THR A 443 -2.04 1.58 8.05
C THR A 443 -2.11 0.30 7.25
N SER A 444 -2.74 -0.73 7.78
CA SER A 444 -2.98 -1.99 7.08
C SER A 444 -4.26 -1.98 6.24
N GLY A 445 -4.82 -0.79 5.95
CA GLY A 445 -6.01 -0.58 5.12
C GLY A 445 -6.95 0.49 5.64
N PRO A 446 -7.43 0.40 6.90
CA PRO A 446 -8.30 1.43 7.47
C PRO A 446 -7.63 2.80 7.59
N MET A 447 -8.42 3.86 7.44
CA MET A 447 -7.96 5.25 7.57
C MET A 447 -7.85 5.69 9.05
N MET A 448 -7.19 4.88 9.88
CA MET A 448 -6.84 5.25 11.26
C MET A 448 -5.92 6.45 11.27
N LYS A 449 -6.18 7.44 12.13
CA LYS A 449 -5.32 8.61 12.30
C LYS A 449 -4.44 8.43 13.53
N VAL A 450 -3.14 8.48 13.35
CA VAL A 450 -2.16 8.34 14.43
C VAL A 450 -1.29 9.58 14.49
N ARG A 451 -1.17 10.20 15.69
CA ARG A 451 -0.14 11.20 15.98
C ARG A 451 0.84 10.63 16.99
N PHE A 452 2.11 10.91 16.80
CA PHE A 452 3.18 10.49 17.69
C PHE A 452 4.24 11.57 17.77
N PHE A 453 4.45 12.08 18.98
CA PHE A 453 5.43 13.14 19.27
C PHE A 453 6.34 12.71 20.40
N GLY A 454 7.57 13.18 20.41
CA GLY A 454 8.53 12.92 21.48
C GLY A 454 9.23 14.19 21.96
N SER A 455 9.44 14.32 23.28
CA SER A 455 10.20 15.42 23.89
C SER A 455 10.67 15.07 25.30
N PHE A 456 11.71 15.77 25.76
CA PHE A 456 12.12 15.76 27.15
C PHE A 456 11.34 16.79 28.02
N ASP A 457 10.58 17.68 27.38
CA ASP A 457 9.85 18.78 27.99
C ASP A 457 8.33 18.57 28.07
N TYR A 458 7.84 17.40 27.63
CA TYR A 458 6.43 17.07 27.81
C TYR A 458 6.11 16.55 29.18
N ALA A 459 4.92 16.93 29.68
CA ALA A 459 4.26 16.22 30.77
C ALA A 459 3.27 15.19 30.16
N PRO A 460 3.08 14.00 30.77
CA PRO A 460 2.12 13.01 30.26
C PRO A 460 0.69 13.55 30.06
N GLY A 461 0.28 14.52 30.88
CA GLY A 461 -1.04 15.16 30.78
C GLY A 461 -1.19 16.15 29.61
N ASP A 462 -0.11 16.52 28.92
CA ASP A 462 -0.18 17.47 27.81
C ASP A 462 -1.05 16.95 26.66
N VAL A 463 -1.14 15.64 26.44
CA VAL A 463 -1.97 15.00 25.42
C VAL A 463 -3.47 15.31 25.58
N SER A 464 -3.92 15.67 26.80
CA SER A 464 -5.33 15.97 27.11
C SER A 464 -5.68 17.45 26.98
N LYS A 465 -4.71 18.32 26.66
CA LYS A 465 -4.93 19.76 26.51
C LYS A 465 -5.56 20.06 25.14
N ALA A 466 -6.36 21.12 25.07
CA ALA A 466 -6.99 21.55 23.82
C ALA A 466 -5.97 21.98 22.75
N ASP A 467 -4.83 22.54 23.17
CA ASP A 467 -3.71 23.02 22.35
C ASP A 467 -2.57 22.00 22.23
N PHE A 468 -2.85 20.69 22.47
CA PHE A 468 -1.78 19.70 22.57
C PHE A 468 -0.94 19.61 21.28
N VAL A 469 -1.55 19.74 20.09
CA VAL A 469 -0.85 19.63 18.81
C VAL A 469 0.13 20.79 18.63
N GLU A 470 -0.32 22.04 18.88
CA GLU A 470 0.53 23.23 18.83
C GLU A 470 1.69 23.11 19.84
N THR A 471 1.36 22.72 21.09
CA THR A 471 2.36 22.46 22.15
C THR A 471 3.34 21.36 21.74
N ALA A 472 2.86 20.29 21.12
CA ALA A 472 3.69 19.17 20.70
C ALA A 472 4.72 19.58 19.62
N TYR A 473 4.30 20.31 18.60
CA TYR A 473 5.25 20.85 17.61
C TYR A 473 6.22 21.88 18.19
N ALA A 474 5.75 22.72 19.13
CA ALA A 474 6.57 23.78 19.71
C ALA A 474 7.68 23.25 20.65
N LYS A 475 7.44 22.15 21.36
CA LYS A 475 8.33 21.63 22.41
C LYS A 475 9.06 20.34 22.07
N GLY A 476 8.70 19.67 20.97
CA GLY A 476 9.25 18.37 20.64
C GLY A 476 9.36 18.13 19.15
N VAL A 477 9.45 16.86 18.80
CA VAL A 477 9.54 16.40 17.42
C VAL A 477 8.37 15.47 17.08
N PRO A 478 7.79 15.57 15.88
CA PRO A 478 6.82 14.61 15.39
C PRO A 478 7.49 13.29 15.01
N MET A 479 6.69 12.28 14.70
CA MET A 479 7.14 11.03 14.06
C MET A 479 8.08 11.31 12.89
N GLY A 480 9.11 10.48 12.72
CA GLY A 480 10.19 10.67 11.75
C GLY A 480 11.32 11.57 12.21
N GLY A 481 11.15 12.29 13.33
CA GLY A 481 12.12 13.27 13.84
C GLY A 481 13.22 12.68 14.75
N ASP A 482 14.22 13.52 15.04
CA ASP A 482 15.32 13.19 15.94
C ASP A 482 15.16 13.96 17.25
N LEU A 483 15.10 13.24 18.38
CA LEU A 483 15.14 13.82 19.72
C LEU A 483 16.52 14.43 19.98
N LYS A 484 16.55 15.70 20.33
CA LYS A 484 17.78 16.33 20.84
C LYS A 484 18.11 15.77 22.22
N PRO A 485 19.40 15.58 22.56
CA PRO A 485 19.78 15.15 23.89
C PRO A 485 19.20 16.09 24.98
N GLY A 486 18.55 15.49 25.98
CA GLY A 486 18.04 16.21 27.13
C GLY A 486 19.02 16.15 28.33
N ASP A 487 18.68 16.81 29.40
CA ASP A 487 19.50 16.92 30.63
C ASP A 487 19.47 15.64 31.51
N GLY A 488 19.52 14.47 30.88
CA GLY A 488 19.46 13.17 31.57
C GLY A 488 18.07 12.71 31.97
N LYS A 489 17.03 13.48 31.69
CA LYS A 489 15.63 13.10 31.90
C LYS A 489 15.21 12.04 30.85
N ALA A 490 14.23 11.22 31.21
CA ALA A 490 13.60 10.32 30.26
C ALA A 490 12.68 11.09 29.28
N PRO A 491 12.64 10.75 28.00
CA PRO A 491 11.71 11.38 27.06
C PRO A 491 10.27 10.94 27.35
N THR A 492 9.34 11.85 27.13
CA THR A 492 7.90 11.59 27.15
C THR A 492 7.38 11.61 25.71
N PHE A 493 6.56 10.65 25.38
CA PHE A 493 5.91 10.53 24.09
C PHE A 493 4.42 10.78 24.24
N LEU A 494 3.87 11.65 23.37
CA LEU A 494 2.44 11.89 23.27
C LEU A 494 1.90 11.12 22.07
N VAL A 495 0.92 10.26 22.30
CA VAL A 495 0.29 9.43 21.27
C VAL A 495 -1.20 9.64 21.27
N THR A 496 -1.78 9.87 20.10
CA THR A 496 -3.24 9.82 19.90
C THR A 496 -3.56 8.94 18.71
N ALA A 497 -4.63 8.18 18.82
CA ALA A 497 -5.17 7.37 17.75
C ALA A 497 -6.68 7.51 17.67
N ILE A 498 -7.22 7.62 16.45
CA ILE A 498 -8.65 7.70 16.15
C ILE A 498 -8.95 6.62 15.11
N LYS A 499 -9.99 5.81 15.36
CA LYS A 499 -10.41 4.74 14.43
C LYS A 499 -10.87 5.29 13.08
N ASP A 500 -10.82 4.46 12.06
CA ASP A 500 -11.60 4.67 10.85
C ASP A 500 -13.10 4.50 11.17
N PRO A 501 -13.96 5.45 10.80
CA PRO A 501 -15.41 5.32 11.03
C PRO A 501 -16.04 4.06 10.42
N LYS A 502 -15.42 3.47 9.40
CA LYS A 502 -15.88 2.27 8.68
C LYS A 502 -15.22 0.97 9.14
N SER A 503 -14.31 1.02 10.11
CA SER A 503 -13.60 -0.13 10.65
C SER A 503 -13.90 -0.34 12.14
N GLY A 504 -13.23 -1.32 12.75
CA GLY A 504 -13.38 -1.68 14.16
C GLY A 504 -12.93 -0.57 15.12
N ASN A 505 -13.35 -0.67 16.37
CA ASN A 505 -12.81 0.14 17.45
C ASN A 505 -11.35 -0.21 17.73
N LEU A 506 -10.62 0.66 18.42
CA LEU A 506 -9.24 0.45 18.81
C LEU A 506 -9.13 -0.47 20.03
N ASP A 507 -8.23 -1.45 19.96
CA ASP A 507 -7.84 -2.32 21.07
C ASP A 507 -6.86 -1.59 22.00
N ARG A 508 -5.69 -1.22 21.46
CA ARG A 508 -4.58 -0.66 22.23
C ARG A 508 -3.61 0.19 21.39
N ILE A 509 -2.84 0.99 22.09
CA ILE A 509 -1.62 1.65 21.57
C ILE A 509 -0.42 0.98 22.22
N GLN A 510 0.56 0.61 21.42
CA GLN A 510 1.86 0.11 21.83
C GLN A 510 2.96 1.11 21.43
N ILE A 511 4.00 1.22 22.23
CA ILE A 511 5.27 1.83 21.82
C ILE A 511 6.29 0.72 21.68
N VAL A 512 6.86 0.60 20.50
CA VAL A 512 7.97 -0.30 20.19
C VAL A 512 9.26 0.49 20.34
N LYS A 513 10.11 0.07 21.27
CA LYS A 513 11.45 0.61 21.51
C LYS A 513 12.49 -0.37 21.02
N GLY A 514 13.43 0.11 20.19
CA GLY A 514 14.68 -0.59 19.91
C GLY A 514 15.86 0.23 20.44
N TRP A 515 16.90 -0.43 20.97
CA TRP A 515 18.08 0.28 21.47
C TRP A 515 19.37 -0.55 21.41
N LEU A 516 20.49 0.15 21.52
CA LEU A 516 21.79 -0.47 21.73
C LEU A 516 22.19 -0.31 23.19
N ASP A 517 22.64 -1.40 23.84
CA ASP A 517 23.25 -1.32 25.18
C ASP A 517 24.70 -0.78 25.12
N ALA A 518 25.31 -0.63 26.29
CA ALA A 518 26.69 -0.13 26.41
C ALA A 518 27.75 -0.98 25.68
N ASN A 519 27.44 -2.23 25.35
CA ASN A 519 28.30 -3.15 24.60
C ASN A 519 27.96 -3.15 23.09
N GLY A 520 27.01 -2.32 22.64
CA GLY A 520 26.53 -2.29 21.26
C GLY A 520 25.60 -3.43 20.90
N LYS A 521 25.10 -4.22 21.86
CA LYS A 521 24.13 -5.28 21.64
C LYS A 521 22.75 -4.67 21.39
N GLN A 522 22.07 -5.19 20.37
CA GLN A 522 20.73 -4.80 19.99
C GLN A 522 19.66 -5.42 20.91
N HIS A 523 18.67 -4.60 21.25
CA HIS A 523 17.53 -4.98 22.08
C HIS A 523 16.25 -4.38 21.50
N GLU A 524 15.11 -5.02 21.79
CA GLU A 524 13.78 -4.46 21.54
C GLU A 524 12.85 -4.74 22.71
N LYS A 525 11.86 -3.88 22.90
CA LYS A 525 10.77 -4.07 23.85
C LYS A 525 9.51 -3.37 23.37
N ILE A 526 8.38 -4.02 23.59
CA ILE A 526 7.06 -3.53 23.29
C ILE A 526 6.37 -3.15 24.61
N PHE A 527 5.82 -1.94 24.69
CA PHE A 527 5.07 -1.43 25.83
C PHE A 527 3.63 -1.19 25.42
N ASP A 528 2.66 -1.83 26.09
CA ASP A 528 1.25 -1.44 26.01
C ASP A 528 1.09 -0.14 26.82
N VAL A 529 0.76 0.98 26.17
CA VAL A 529 0.77 2.32 26.80
C VAL A 529 -0.62 2.93 26.97
N ALA A 530 -1.60 2.47 26.17
CA ALA A 530 -3.02 2.77 26.32
C ALA A 530 -3.84 1.61 25.75
N TRP A 531 -5.03 1.37 26.32
CA TRP A 531 -5.93 0.31 25.85
C TRP A 531 -7.38 0.59 26.21
N SER A 532 -8.28 -0.08 25.56
CA SER A 532 -9.72 0.00 25.81
C SER A 532 -10.18 -0.93 26.93
N GLY A 533 -11.27 -0.56 27.60
CA GLY A 533 -11.89 -1.34 28.69
C GLY A 533 -11.06 -1.35 29.99
N ASP A 534 -11.52 -2.18 30.95
CA ASP A 534 -10.97 -2.23 32.32
C ASP A 534 -9.86 -3.30 32.47
N ARG A 535 -9.22 -3.71 31.36
CA ARG A 535 -8.16 -4.71 31.37
C ARG A 535 -6.94 -4.20 32.14
N LYS A 536 -6.20 -5.13 32.75
CA LYS A 536 -4.97 -4.83 33.49
C LYS A 536 -3.86 -5.74 33.01
N ILE A 537 -2.65 -5.21 32.95
CA ILE A 537 -1.46 -6.01 32.65
C ILE A 537 -1.33 -7.10 33.71
N GLY A 538 -1.21 -8.35 33.26
CA GLY A 538 -1.06 -9.53 34.09
C GLY A 538 0.33 -9.65 34.74
N ALA A 539 0.49 -10.62 35.62
CA ALA A 539 1.77 -10.93 36.24
C ALA A 539 2.86 -11.38 35.25
N ASP A 540 2.47 -11.82 34.08
CA ASP A 540 3.32 -12.17 32.93
C ASP A 540 3.77 -10.94 32.11
N GLY A 541 3.34 -9.73 32.52
CA GLY A 541 3.65 -8.48 31.83
C GLY A 541 2.82 -8.23 30.57
N LYS A 542 1.80 -9.03 30.28
CA LYS A 542 0.96 -8.92 29.08
C LYS A 542 -0.41 -8.35 29.40
N LEU A 543 -0.93 -7.58 28.46
CA LEU A 543 -2.33 -7.15 28.50
C LEU A 543 -3.22 -8.25 27.93
N PRO A 544 -4.27 -8.70 28.66
CA PRO A 544 -5.20 -9.71 28.14
C PRO A 544 -5.82 -9.30 26.79
N PRO A 545 -6.22 -10.25 25.93
CA PRO A 545 -6.90 -9.96 24.67
C PRO A 545 -8.17 -9.12 24.87
N VAL A 546 -8.50 -8.27 23.90
CA VAL A 546 -9.71 -7.41 23.95
C VAL A 546 -11.00 -8.21 23.75
N GLY A 547 -10.90 -9.45 23.28
CA GLY A 547 -12.02 -10.29 22.87
C GLY A 547 -12.23 -10.24 21.34
N ASN A 548 -13.30 -10.90 20.90
CA ASN A 548 -13.66 -10.98 19.49
C ASN A 548 -15.17 -10.99 19.33
N SER A 549 -15.73 -10.03 18.58
CA SER A 549 -17.17 -9.90 18.32
C SER A 549 -17.56 -10.36 16.91
N VAL A 550 -16.65 -10.98 16.16
CA VAL A 550 -16.86 -11.38 14.76
C VAL A 550 -17.75 -12.63 14.69
N ASP A 551 -18.82 -12.53 13.94
CA ASP A 551 -19.56 -13.69 13.42
C ASP A 551 -18.97 -14.06 12.04
N VAL A 552 -18.15 -15.10 12.00
CA VAL A 552 -17.48 -15.58 10.79
C VAL A 552 -18.46 -16.05 9.71
N LYS A 553 -19.66 -16.55 10.13
CA LYS A 553 -20.65 -17.07 9.18
C LYS A 553 -21.30 -15.96 8.35
N THR A 554 -21.54 -14.82 8.98
CA THR A 554 -22.19 -13.66 8.35
C THR A 554 -21.19 -12.57 7.96
N ALA A 555 -19.91 -12.74 8.32
CA ALA A 555 -18.87 -11.73 8.16
C ALA A 555 -19.28 -10.38 8.77
N THR A 556 -19.84 -10.39 9.97
CA THR A 556 -20.26 -9.20 10.70
C THR A 556 -19.53 -9.12 12.05
N TYR A 557 -19.44 -7.92 12.60
CA TYR A 557 -18.90 -7.67 13.94
C TYR A 557 -19.66 -6.52 14.59
N THR A 558 -19.39 -6.29 15.87
CA THR A 558 -20.02 -5.21 16.62
C THR A 558 -18.96 -4.35 17.31
N ASP A 559 -19.25 -3.06 17.47
CA ASP A 559 -18.44 -2.11 18.25
C ASP A 559 -18.69 -2.19 19.77
N ALA A 560 -19.11 -3.37 20.29
CA ALA A 560 -19.35 -3.58 21.71
C ALA A 560 -18.05 -3.61 22.55
N ILE A 561 -16.90 -3.82 21.91
CA ILE A 561 -15.57 -3.84 22.50
C ILE A 561 -14.68 -2.79 21.83
N GLY A 562 -13.56 -2.47 22.45
CA GLY A 562 -12.67 -1.43 21.93
C GLY A 562 -13.10 -0.01 22.30
N ALA A 563 -12.38 0.98 21.80
CA ALA A 563 -12.66 2.40 21.96
C ALA A 563 -12.52 3.16 20.64
N PRO A 564 -13.35 4.19 20.36
CA PRO A 564 -13.27 4.94 19.10
C PRO A 564 -11.99 5.78 19.02
N GLN A 565 -11.38 6.10 20.14
CA GLN A 565 -10.11 6.81 20.24
C GLN A 565 -9.34 6.37 21.47
N LEU A 566 -8.03 6.45 21.39
CA LEU A 566 -7.10 6.27 22.51
C LEU A 566 -6.06 7.40 22.51
N ALA A 567 -5.65 7.84 23.71
CA ALA A 567 -4.64 8.86 23.85
C ALA A 567 -3.83 8.60 25.13
N THR A 568 -2.53 8.88 25.10
CA THR A 568 -1.67 8.78 26.26
C THR A 568 -0.42 9.65 26.14
N GLY A 569 0.06 10.14 27.27
CA GLY A 569 1.43 10.59 27.43
C GLY A 569 2.20 9.53 28.23
N TRP A 570 3.22 8.95 27.61
CA TRP A 570 4.05 7.89 28.19
C TRP A 570 5.50 8.33 28.29
N THR A 571 6.09 8.23 29.49
CA THR A 571 7.51 8.49 29.73
C THR A 571 8.24 7.16 29.78
N ASP A 572 9.35 7.02 29.06
CA ASP A 572 10.11 5.76 29.02
C ASP A 572 10.70 5.42 30.41
N PRO A 573 10.18 4.38 31.10
CA PRO A 573 10.66 4.01 32.44
C PRO A 573 12.03 3.34 32.44
N GLU A 574 12.52 2.95 31.26
CA GLU A 574 13.79 2.22 31.07
C GLU A 574 14.79 3.03 30.23
N PHE A 575 14.59 4.35 30.20
CA PHE A 575 15.49 5.25 29.46
C PHE A 575 16.88 5.31 30.10
N GLN A 576 17.90 5.23 29.28
CA GLN A 576 19.27 5.48 29.69
C GLN A 576 19.90 6.50 28.73
N PRO A 577 20.39 7.65 29.23
CA PRO A 577 20.86 8.76 28.39
C PRO A 577 22.02 8.40 27.44
N GLU A 578 22.77 7.35 27.76
CA GLU A 578 23.93 6.91 26.96
C GLU A 578 23.56 5.99 25.80
N GLN A 579 22.33 5.47 25.77
CA GLN A 579 21.87 4.55 24.75
C GLN A 579 21.47 5.31 23.48
N ARG A 580 21.67 4.66 22.32
CA ARG A 580 20.97 5.00 21.07
C ARG A 580 19.67 4.23 21.07
N ALA A 581 18.58 4.88 20.68
CA ALA A 581 17.26 4.24 20.62
C ALA A 581 16.40 4.80 19.49
N PHE A 582 15.43 4.02 19.07
CA PHE A 582 14.28 4.49 18.31
C PHE A 582 12.98 4.09 19.03
N TYR A 583 11.92 4.82 18.73
CA TYR A 583 10.58 4.58 19.25
C TYR A 583 9.57 4.79 18.12
N TYR A 584 8.63 3.84 17.94
CA TYR A 584 7.48 4.08 17.11
C TYR A 584 6.20 3.58 17.77
N ALA A 585 5.08 4.23 17.45
CA ALA A 585 3.77 3.81 17.93
C ALA A 585 3.20 2.73 16.99
N ARG A 586 2.61 1.67 17.56
CA ARG A 586 1.79 0.70 16.86
C ARG A 586 0.40 0.71 17.49
N VAL A 587 -0.63 0.93 16.66
CA VAL A 587 -2.03 0.98 17.08
C VAL A 587 -2.73 -0.25 16.53
N LEU A 588 -3.51 -0.93 17.36
CA LEU A 588 -4.24 -2.15 16.99
C LEU A 588 -5.75 -1.90 17.10
N GLU A 589 -6.50 -2.34 16.11
CA GLU A 589 -7.96 -2.45 16.19
C GLU A 589 -8.39 -3.72 16.91
N VAL A 590 -9.67 -3.80 17.28
CA VAL A 590 -10.31 -5.06 17.66
C VAL A 590 -10.41 -5.99 16.45
N PRO A 591 -10.52 -7.32 16.61
CA PRO A 591 -10.71 -8.23 15.49
C PRO A 591 -11.93 -7.88 14.65
N THR A 592 -11.75 -7.84 13.33
CA THR A 592 -12.78 -7.69 12.28
C THR A 592 -12.70 -8.85 11.30
N PRO A 593 -13.71 -9.11 10.44
CA PRO A 593 -13.60 -10.15 9.42
C PRO A 593 -12.50 -9.82 8.41
N ARG A 594 -11.68 -10.81 8.05
CA ARG A 594 -10.71 -10.68 6.97
C ARG A 594 -11.41 -10.83 5.61
N TRP A 595 -10.84 -10.32 4.52
CA TRP A 595 -11.44 -10.30 3.18
C TRP A 595 -11.98 -11.68 2.72
N ASN A 596 -11.26 -12.75 2.99
CA ASN A 596 -11.68 -14.11 2.65
C ASN A 596 -12.96 -14.55 3.38
N THR A 597 -13.20 -14.02 4.56
CA THR A 597 -14.44 -14.25 5.33
C THR A 597 -15.61 -13.48 4.73
N TYR A 598 -15.40 -12.22 4.34
CA TYR A 598 -16.41 -11.44 3.60
C TYR A 598 -16.81 -12.11 2.28
N ASP A 599 -15.83 -12.59 1.52
CA ASP A 599 -16.09 -13.26 0.25
C ASP A 599 -16.79 -14.61 0.43
N ALA A 600 -16.35 -15.41 1.40
CA ALA A 600 -16.98 -16.70 1.70
C ALA A 600 -18.46 -16.50 2.12
N ALA A 601 -18.75 -15.54 3.00
CA ALA A 601 -20.12 -15.22 3.41
C ALA A 601 -20.97 -14.75 2.22
N ARG A 602 -20.44 -13.86 1.39
CA ARG A 602 -21.09 -13.30 0.20
C ARG A 602 -21.45 -14.36 -0.84
N LEU A 603 -20.59 -15.35 -0.99
CA LEU A 603 -20.76 -16.48 -1.91
C LEU A 603 -21.46 -17.69 -1.27
N SER A 604 -21.84 -17.62 0.00
CA SER A 604 -22.39 -18.75 0.78
C SER A 604 -21.47 -19.98 0.76
N MET A 605 -20.15 -19.74 0.79
CA MET A 605 -19.11 -20.76 0.84
C MET A 605 -18.62 -20.95 2.29
N PRO A 606 -18.03 -22.12 2.62
CA PRO A 606 -17.38 -22.29 3.91
C PRO A 606 -16.13 -21.38 3.99
N PRO A 607 -15.81 -20.84 5.18
CA PRO A 607 -14.58 -20.07 5.40
C PRO A 607 -13.33 -20.89 5.06
N LEU A 608 -12.29 -20.21 4.58
CA LEU A 608 -10.97 -20.84 4.39
C LEU A 608 -10.40 -21.29 5.74
N THR A 609 -9.73 -22.44 5.77
CA THR A 609 -9.16 -23.01 7.00
C THR A 609 -7.65 -22.83 7.15
N LYS A 610 -6.97 -22.42 6.06
CA LYS A 610 -5.51 -22.26 6.03
C LYS A 610 -5.04 -20.83 6.32
N VAL A 611 -5.95 -19.88 6.32
CA VAL A 611 -5.71 -18.47 6.60
C VAL A 611 -6.65 -17.98 7.68
N PRO A 612 -6.30 -16.94 8.45
CA PRO A 612 -7.18 -16.39 9.48
C PRO A 612 -8.54 -15.96 8.92
N ALA A 613 -9.59 -16.21 9.69
CA ALA A 613 -10.93 -15.71 9.37
C ALA A 613 -11.14 -14.26 9.83
N THR A 614 -10.32 -13.78 10.74
CA THR A 614 -10.36 -12.42 11.30
C THR A 614 -9.00 -11.77 11.23
N ILE A 615 -8.98 -10.45 11.19
CA ILE A 615 -7.77 -9.63 11.19
C ILE A 615 -7.87 -8.59 12.33
N GLN A 616 -6.74 -8.27 12.94
CA GLN A 616 -6.58 -7.09 13.81
C GLN A 616 -5.80 -6.03 13.04
N GLU A 617 -6.54 -5.16 12.37
CA GLU A 617 -5.97 -4.06 11.61
C GLU A 617 -5.10 -3.17 12.49
N ARG A 618 -4.15 -2.50 11.88
CA ARG A 618 -3.18 -1.72 12.63
C ARG A 618 -2.62 -0.53 11.88
N ALA A 619 -1.97 0.35 12.63
CA ALA A 619 -1.18 1.43 12.10
C ALA A 619 0.19 1.50 12.78
N TRP A 620 1.19 2.02 12.06
CA TRP A 620 2.57 2.21 12.54
C TRP A 620 3.04 3.62 12.23
N SER A 621 3.43 4.38 13.25
CA SER A 621 4.07 5.68 13.02
C SER A 621 5.49 5.51 12.53
N SER A 622 6.01 6.50 11.80
CA SER A 622 7.46 6.61 11.58
C SER A 622 8.22 6.70 12.92
N PRO A 623 9.42 6.09 13.01
CA PRO A 623 10.21 6.11 14.23
C PRO A 623 10.69 7.51 14.61
N ILE A 624 10.67 7.82 15.92
CA ILE A 624 11.41 8.94 16.53
C ILE A 624 12.74 8.38 17.04
N TRP A 625 13.83 9.05 16.69
CA TRP A 625 15.18 8.60 16.99
C TRP A 625 15.81 9.37 18.15
N TYR A 626 16.61 8.69 18.94
CA TYR A 626 17.42 9.27 19.98
C TYR A 626 18.87 8.81 19.85
N ALA A 627 19.77 9.75 19.82
CA ALA A 627 21.21 9.49 19.94
C ALA A 627 21.86 10.62 20.76
N ARG A 628 22.68 10.27 21.72
CA ARG A 628 23.61 11.21 22.31
C ARG A 628 24.76 11.43 21.32
N ASN A 629 25.06 12.69 21.01
CA ASN A 629 26.17 13.07 20.11
C ASN A 629 27.52 12.71 20.71
#